data_fb0090222d52e273a8ec67d57ab534c9
#
_entry.id   fb0090222d52e273a8ec67d57ab534c9
#
_cell.length_a   1.000
_cell.length_b   1.000
_cell.length_c   1.000
_cell.angle_alpha   90.00
_cell.angle_beta   90.00
_cell.angle_gamma   90.00
#
_symmetry.space_group_name_H-M   'P 1'
#
loop_
_entity.id
_entity.type
_entity.pdbx_description
1 polymer ?
#
loop_
_entity_poly.entity_id
_entity_poly.type
_entity_poly.pdbx_seq_one_letter_code
_entity_poly.pdbx_strand_id
1 'polypeptide(L)'
;MKTVYVAMSADIIHQGHLNVLNEARKFGDIIVGLHTDEVIRGYWRNPIMKYDERKEVISNIKGVISVVPQESLDQVPNLLKIKPNYVLHGDDWKEGSQKELREKVIEVLKQWEGELIEVPYTKGVSISKLDEELSQIGITPQMRMKGLKELIYSNKPLRILEAHNGLTGLIVEKTKVQKDGKIKEFDGMWISSLCDSTAKGKPDIELVDLTSRLNTINDILEVTTKPIIVDGDTGGQIEHFVYTVKTLERLGVSAIIIEDKTGLKKNSLFGTEVEQTQDTIEHFCDKIRAGREARVTSDFMIISRIESLIAGAGMDDAIKRAKAYIEAGTDGIMIHSKERDGREIIEFCRRYNEFENRVPLVVVPTSYNFMKEEELMELGVNVIIYANHLIRSAYPAMVNTAKSILENGRSKEASINCMPIKEILTLIPGGM
;
A
#
# COMPACT_ATOMS: atom_id res chain seq x y z
N MET A 1 -37.19 -24.61 -12.08
CA MET A 1 -37.09 -24.12 -10.68
C MET A 1 -36.79 -22.63 -10.72
N LYS A 2 -37.27 -21.87 -9.74
CA LYS A 2 -36.92 -20.45 -9.65
C LYS A 2 -35.49 -20.30 -9.18
N THR A 3 -34.80 -19.27 -9.69
CA THR A 3 -33.40 -19.00 -9.35
C THR A 3 -33.27 -17.65 -8.65
N VAL A 4 -32.38 -17.56 -7.68
CA VAL A 4 -32.05 -16.36 -6.91
C VAL A 4 -30.60 -16.01 -7.09
N TYR A 5 -30.31 -14.80 -7.52
CA TYR A 5 -28.95 -14.29 -7.63
C TYR A 5 -28.56 -13.50 -6.38
N VAL A 6 -27.39 -13.78 -5.83
CA VAL A 6 -26.83 -13.08 -4.66
C VAL A 6 -25.39 -12.71 -4.94
N ALA A 7 -25.07 -11.43 -5.00
CA ALA A 7 -23.69 -10.98 -5.12
C ALA A 7 -23.06 -10.78 -3.75
N MET A 8 -21.81 -11.24 -3.56
CA MET A 8 -21.08 -11.08 -2.31
C MET A 8 -19.57 -11.19 -2.48
N SER A 9 -18.82 -10.59 -1.56
CA SER A 9 -17.37 -10.77 -1.48
C SER A 9 -16.96 -12.06 -0.79
N ALA A 10 -17.64 -12.38 0.32
CA ALA A 10 -17.46 -13.61 1.09
C ALA A 10 -15.99 -13.93 1.44
N ASP A 11 -15.19 -12.90 1.70
CA ASP A 11 -13.78 -13.04 2.01
C ASP A 11 -13.55 -13.75 3.35
N ILE A 12 -14.41 -13.46 4.33
CA ILE A 12 -14.62 -14.28 5.53
C ILE A 12 -16.11 -14.52 5.63
N ILE A 13 -16.52 -15.78 5.66
CA ILE A 13 -17.92 -16.14 5.84
C ILE A 13 -18.33 -15.86 7.29
N HIS A 14 -19.36 -15.07 7.46
CA HIS A 14 -19.94 -14.74 8.76
C HIS A 14 -21.47 -14.82 8.76
N GLN A 15 -22.07 -14.68 9.93
CA GLN A 15 -23.52 -14.78 10.13
C GLN A 15 -24.36 -13.94 9.14
N GLY A 16 -23.87 -12.74 8.76
CA GLY A 16 -24.56 -11.89 7.79
C GLY A 16 -24.70 -12.54 6.42
N HIS A 17 -23.64 -13.17 5.89
CA HIS A 17 -23.69 -13.90 4.62
C HIS A 17 -24.67 -15.08 4.71
N LEU A 18 -24.62 -15.83 5.82
CA LEU A 18 -25.51 -16.98 6.01
C LEU A 18 -26.98 -16.55 6.12
N ASN A 19 -27.27 -15.42 6.76
CA ASN A 19 -28.64 -14.88 6.85
C ASN A 19 -29.17 -14.54 5.46
N VAL A 20 -28.39 -13.87 4.63
CA VAL A 20 -28.75 -13.54 3.23
C VAL A 20 -29.01 -14.81 2.43
N LEU A 21 -28.12 -15.81 2.50
CA LEU A 21 -28.32 -17.09 1.78
C LEU A 21 -29.49 -17.92 2.33
N ASN A 22 -29.75 -17.89 3.62
CA ASN A 22 -30.90 -18.56 4.22
C ASN A 22 -32.23 -17.95 3.75
N GLU A 23 -32.31 -16.62 3.64
CA GLU A 23 -33.48 -15.96 3.06
C GLU A 23 -33.59 -16.27 1.57
N ALA A 24 -32.50 -16.18 0.80
CA ALA A 24 -32.52 -16.49 -0.64
C ALA A 24 -33.07 -17.89 -0.94
N ARG A 25 -32.73 -18.86 -0.11
CA ARG A 25 -33.20 -20.26 -0.23
C ARG A 25 -34.73 -20.41 -0.20
N LYS A 26 -35.45 -19.46 0.41
CA LYS A 26 -36.92 -19.50 0.46
C LYS A 26 -37.55 -19.19 -0.90
N PHE A 27 -36.82 -18.56 -1.80
CA PHE A 27 -37.30 -18.12 -3.11
C PHE A 27 -36.86 -19.01 -4.27
N GLY A 28 -35.81 -19.83 -4.10
CA GLY A 28 -35.33 -20.72 -5.14
C GLY A 28 -33.90 -21.20 -4.96
N ASP A 29 -33.37 -21.77 -6.03
CA ASP A 29 -31.97 -22.22 -6.12
C ASP A 29 -31.05 -21.02 -6.23
N ILE A 30 -29.97 -21.01 -5.44
CA ILE A 30 -29.07 -19.84 -5.29
C ILE A 30 -27.92 -19.91 -6.29
N ILE A 31 -27.75 -18.83 -7.05
CA ILE A 31 -26.57 -18.57 -7.85
C ILE A 31 -25.82 -17.41 -7.19
N VAL A 32 -24.58 -17.66 -6.76
CA VAL A 32 -23.77 -16.64 -6.12
C VAL A 32 -22.84 -15.97 -7.12
N GLY A 33 -22.95 -14.64 -7.26
CA GLY A 33 -21.97 -13.80 -7.92
C GLY A 33 -20.85 -13.45 -6.93
N LEU A 34 -19.75 -14.19 -6.99
CA LEU A 34 -18.64 -14.02 -6.07
C LEU A 34 -17.66 -13.01 -6.63
N HIS A 35 -17.41 -11.89 -5.90
CA HIS A 35 -16.46 -10.87 -6.33
C HIS A 35 -15.07 -11.47 -6.51
N THR A 36 -14.42 -11.14 -7.64
CA THR A 36 -13.03 -11.53 -7.91
C THR A 36 -12.07 -10.83 -6.95
N ASP A 37 -10.83 -11.32 -6.86
CA ASP A 37 -9.82 -10.71 -6.00
C ASP A 37 -9.51 -9.27 -6.44
N GLU A 38 -9.57 -9.00 -7.75
CA GLU A 38 -9.39 -7.67 -8.35
C GLU A 38 -10.48 -6.70 -7.87
N VAL A 39 -11.73 -7.15 -7.82
CA VAL A 39 -12.86 -6.33 -7.34
C VAL A 39 -12.67 -6.00 -5.87
N ILE A 40 -12.34 -7.00 -5.04
CA ILE A 40 -12.13 -6.76 -3.60
C ILE A 40 -10.97 -5.78 -3.38
N ARG A 41 -9.83 -5.96 -4.06
CA ARG A 41 -8.68 -5.05 -4.00
C ARG A 41 -9.03 -3.64 -4.45
N GLY A 42 -9.83 -3.51 -5.49
CA GLY A 42 -10.20 -2.22 -6.06
C GLY A 42 -11.11 -1.37 -5.19
N TYR A 43 -11.91 -1.98 -4.30
CA TYR A 43 -12.94 -1.28 -3.52
C TYR A 43 -12.73 -1.32 -2.01
N TRP A 44 -12.02 -2.32 -1.48
CA TRP A 44 -11.85 -2.49 -0.03
C TRP A 44 -10.39 -2.72 0.36
N ARG A 45 -9.88 -3.94 0.23
CA ARG A 45 -8.56 -4.38 0.70
C ARG A 45 -8.11 -5.64 -0.04
N ASN A 46 -6.91 -6.11 0.23
CA ASN A 46 -6.52 -7.45 -0.20
C ASN A 46 -7.45 -8.50 0.43
N PRO A 47 -7.96 -9.44 -0.36
CA PRO A 47 -8.72 -10.55 0.19
C PRO A 47 -7.84 -11.43 1.08
N ILE A 48 -8.37 -11.90 2.19
CA ILE A 48 -7.72 -12.86 3.08
C ILE A 48 -7.68 -14.23 2.44
N MET A 49 -8.79 -14.61 1.79
CA MET A 49 -8.91 -15.86 1.03
C MET A 49 -8.92 -15.53 -0.48
N LYS A 50 -8.17 -16.30 -1.26
CA LYS A 50 -8.19 -16.19 -2.73
C LYS A 50 -9.55 -16.60 -3.31
N TYR A 51 -9.82 -16.12 -4.51
CA TYR A 51 -11.10 -16.40 -5.19
C TYR A 51 -11.48 -17.88 -5.20
N ASP A 52 -10.53 -18.77 -5.53
CA ASP A 52 -10.83 -20.22 -5.61
C ASP A 52 -11.15 -20.82 -4.24
N GLU A 53 -10.47 -20.38 -3.18
CA GLU A 53 -10.76 -20.81 -1.80
C GLU A 53 -12.16 -20.35 -1.35
N ARG A 54 -12.51 -19.08 -1.61
CA ARG A 54 -13.82 -18.52 -1.31
C ARG A 54 -14.92 -19.23 -2.12
N LYS A 55 -14.66 -19.51 -3.39
CA LYS A 55 -15.57 -20.24 -4.28
C LYS A 55 -15.85 -21.65 -3.75
N GLU A 56 -14.81 -22.36 -3.30
CA GLU A 56 -14.96 -23.70 -2.71
C GLU A 56 -15.85 -23.65 -1.47
N VAL A 57 -15.60 -22.73 -0.54
CA VAL A 57 -16.42 -22.56 0.67
C VAL A 57 -17.87 -22.26 0.33
N ILE A 58 -18.14 -21.29 -0.57
CA ILE A 58 -19.49 -20.89 -0.96
C ILE A 58 -20.23 -22.02 -1.68
N SER A 59 -19.54 -22.76 -2.55
CA SER A 59 -20.15 -23.87 -3.30
C SER A 59 -20.66 -25.00 -2.41
N ASN A 60 -20.08 -25.13 -1.20
CA ASN A 60 -20.49 -26.12 -0.21
C ASN A 60 -21.60 -25.63 0.75
N ILE A 61 -22.11 -24.40 0.56
CA ILE A 61 -23.23 -23.91 1.36
C ILE A 61 -24.56 -24.45 0.79
N LYS A 62 -25.37 -25.00 1.68
CA LYS A 62 -26.69 -25.60 1.31
C LYS A 62 -27.56 -24.62 0.52
N GLY A 63 -28.05 -25.04 -0.64
CA GLY A 63 -28.91 -24.27 -1.52
C GLY A 63 -28.20 -23.48 -2.60
N VAL A 64 -26.90 -23.38 -2.54
CA VAL A 64 -26.07 -22.82 -3.62
C VAL A 64 -25.89 -23.90 -4.69
N ILE A 65 -26.34 -23.62 -5.89
CA ILE A 65 -26.22 -24.55 -7.04
C ILE A 65 -25.09 -24.14 -8.00
N SER A 66 -24.66 -22.85 -7.97
CA SER A 66 -23.62 -22.35 -8.83
C SER A 66 -22.96 -21.13 -8.22
N VAL A 67 -21.64 -20.96 -8.45
CA VAL A 67 -20.87 -19.78 -8.12
C VAL A 67 -20.21 -19.25 -9.38
N VAL A 68 -20.49 -18.02 -9.74
CA VAL A 68 -19.99 -17.35 -10.94
C VAL A 68 -19.12 -16.14 -10.54
N PRO A 69 -18.08 -15.78 -11.33
CA PRO A 69 -17.29 -14.59 -11.04
C PRO A 69 -18.11 -13.32 -11.20
N GLN A 70 -17.98 -12.43 -10.24
CA GLN A 70 -18.52 -11.06 -10.26
C GLN A 70 -17.33 -10.11 -10.42
N GLU A 71 -17.13 -9.62 -11.65
CA GLU A 71 -15.94 -8.87 -12.07
C GLU A 71 -16.04 -7.35 -11.79
N SER A 72 -17.15 -6.90 -11.21
CA SER A 72 -17.37 -5.51 -10.78
C SER A 72 -18.43 -5.44 -9.69
N LEU A 73 -18.60 -4.28 -9.02
CA LEU A 73 -19.75 -4.06 -8.14
C LEU A 73 -21.08 -3.97 -8.90
N ASP A 74 -21.02 -3.61 -10.19
CA ASP A 74 -22.20 -3.61 -11.05
C ASP A 74 -22.59 -5.05 -11.39
N GLN A 75 -23.78 -5.46 -10.93
CA GLN A 75 -24.29 -6.81 -11.11
C GLN A 75 -24.95 -7.02 -12.48
N VAL A 76 -25.27 -5.94 -13.19
CA VAL A 76 -26.04 -5.98 -14.46
C VAL A 76 -25.44 -6.94 -15.50
N PRO A 77 -24.12 -7.01 -15.73
CA PRO A 77 -23.55 -7.96 -16.70
C PRO A 77 -23.90 -9.42 -16.40
N ASN A 78 -23.84 -9.83 -15.14
CA ASN A 78 -24.21 -11.19 -14.75
C ASN A 78 -25.72 -11.39 -14.78
N LEU A 79 -26.51 -10.41 -14.38
CA LEU A 79 -27.96 -10.48 -14.40
C LEU A 79 -28.51 -10.67 -15.83
N LEU A 80 -27.95 -9.98 -16.83
CA LEU A 80 -28.30 -10.12 -18.23
C LEU A 80 -28.00 -11.53 -18.79
N LYS A 81 -26.92 -12.16 -18.32
CA LYS A 81 -26.52 -13.52 -18.72
C LYS A 81 -27.39 -14.59 -18.07
N ILE A 82 -27.70 -14.44 -16.77
CA ILE A 82 -28.32 -15.46 -15.94
C ILE A 82 -29.83 -15.34 -15.98
N LYS A 83 -30.37 -14.13 -16.04
CA LYS A 83 -31.80 -13.78 -15.98
C LYS A 83 -32.50 -14.46 -14.80
N PRO A 84 -32.05 -14.25 -13.55
CA PRO A 84 -32.63 -14.90 -12.39
C PRO A 84 -34.04 -14.39 -12.12
N ASN A 85 -34.88 -15.20 -11.50
CA ASN A 85 -36.22 -14.79 -11.08
C ASN A 85 -36.16 -13.74 -9.97
N TYR A 86 -35.16 -13.85 -9.09
CA TYR A 86 -34.95 -12.95 -7.97
C TYR A 86 -33.50 -12.51 -7.87
N VAL A 87 -33.29 -11.27 -7.47
CA VAL A 87 -32.04 -10.80 -6.92
C VAL A 87 -32.26 -10.53 -5.45
N LEU A 88 -31.38 -11.04 -4.57
CA LEU A 88 -31.51 -10.80 -3.14
C LEU A 88 -30.26 -10.07 -2.64
N HIS A 89 -30.46 -8.99 -1.89
CA HIS A 89 -29.42 -8.13 -1.35
C HIS A 89 -29.78 -7.62 0.05
N GLY A 90 -28.79 -7.21 0.84
CA GLY A 90 -29.01 -6.44 2.07
C GLY A 90 -29.62 -5.06 1.75
N ASP A 91 -30.34 -4.47 2.68
CA ASP A 91 -30.97 -3.15 2.49
C ASP A 91 -30.01 -1.96 2.70
N ASP A 92 -28.74 -2.23 2.97
CA ASP A 92 -27.66 -1.27 3.17
C ASP A 92 -27.30 -0.43 1.93
N TRP A 93 -27.68 -0.85 0.73
CA TRP A 93 -27.46 -0.11 -0.51
C TRP A 93 -28.56 0.88 -0.90
N LYS A 94 -29.60 1.03 -0.07
CA LYS A 94 -30.68 2.01 -0.28
C LYS A 94 -30.21 3.45 -0.20
N GLU A 95 -29.12 3.66 0.55
CA GLU A 95 -28.52 4.97 0.77
C GLU A 95 -27.03 4.94 0.41
N GLY A 96 -26.43 6.12 0.19
CA GLY A 96 -25.01 6.24 -0.09
C GLY A 96 -24.61 5.93 -1.54
N SER A 97 -23.35 5.54 -1.72
CA SER A 97 -22.72 5.40 -3.04
C SER A 97 -23.23 4.22 -3.88
N GLN A 98 -23.94 3.28 -3.29
CA GLN A 98 -24.47 2.10 -3.99
C GLN A 98 -25.91 2.27 -4.48
N LYS A 99 -26.55 3.39 -4.19
CA LYS A 99 -27.93 3.67 -4.62
C LYS A 99 -28.11 3.58 -6.13
N GLU A 100 -27.18 4.10 -6.90
CA GLU A 100 -27.21 4.02 -8.38
C GLU A 100 -27.13 2.57 -8.90
N LEU A 101 -26.36 1.71 -8.23
CA LEU A 101 -26.25 0.29 -8.58
C LEU A 101 -27.58 -0.43 -8.31
N ARG A 102 -28.24 -0.10 -7.20
CA ARG A 102 -29.57 -0.61 -6.87
C ARG A 102 -30.60 -0.25 -7.95
N GLU A 103 -30.62 1.01 -8.39
CA GLU A 103 -31.54 1.49 -9.43
C GLU A 103 -31.31 0.76 -10.75
N LYS A 104 -30.05 0.53 -11.17
CA LYS A 104 -29.72 -0.27 -12.36
C LYS A 104 -30.21 -1.70 -12.27
N VAL A 105 -30.05 -2.35 -11.10
CA VAL A 105 -30.56 -3.72 -10.88
C VAL A 105 -32.07 -3.77 -11.03
N ILE A 106 -32.81 -2.83 -10.43
CA ILE A 106 -34.26 -2.75 -10.55
C ILE A 106 -34.68 -2.58 -12.02
N GLU A 107 -33.99 -1.73 -12.76
CA GLU A 107 -34.30 -1.44 -14.16
C GLU A 107 -34.05 -2.66 -15.07
N VAL A 108 -32.91 -3.33 -14.88
CA VAL A 108 -32.60 -4.50 -15.72
C VAL A 108 -33.52 -5.67 -15.45
N LEU A 109 -33.96 -5.89 -14.19
CA LEU A 109 -34.86 -6.97 -13.81
C LEU A 109 -36.21 -6.86 -14.50
N LYS A 110 -36.71 -5.65 -14.80
CA LYS A 110 -37.97 -5.43 -15.55
C LYS A 110 -37.97 -6.07 -16.94
N GLN A 111 -36.79 -6.32 -17.54
CA GLN A 111 -36.71 -6.90 -18.89
C GLN A 111 -37.20 -8.35 -19.00
N TRP A 112 -37.25 -9.07 -17.87
CA TRP A 112 -37.73 -10.47 -17.83
C TRP A 112 -38.62 -10.76 -16.62
N GLU A 113 -39.30 -9.73 -16.07
CA GLU A 113 -40.20 -9.85 -14.92
C GLU A 113 -39.50 -10.37 -13.64
N GLY A 114 -38.21 -10.11 -13.48
CA GLY A 114 -37.45 -10.43 -12.28
C GLY A 114 -37.77 -9.45 -11.15
N GLU A 115 -37.56 -9.89 -9.90
CA GLU A 115 -37.85 -9.11 -8.70
C GLU A 115 -36.65 -8.95 -7.79
N LEU A 116 -36.48 -7.74 -7.19
CA LEU A 116 -35.47 -7.47 -6.16
C LEU A 116 -36.09 -7.72 -4.78
N ILE A 117 -35.45 -8.61 -4.01
CA ILE A 117 -35.77 -8.89 -2.60
C ILE A 117 -34.72 -8.26 -1.73
N GLU A 118 -35.10 -7.40 -0.81
CA GLU A 118 -34.20 -6.75 0.12
C GLU A 118 -34.41 -7.27 1.54
N VAL A 119 -33.35 -7.71 2.17
CA VAL A 119 -33.37 -8.24 3.54
C VAL A 119 -32.67 -7.27 4.51
N PRO A 120 -33.13 -7.16 5.77
CA PRO A 120 -32.50 -6.32 6.75
C PRO A 120 -31.02 -6.65 6.90
N TYR A 121 -30.18 -5.63 6.85
CA TYR A 121 -28.75 -5.78 7.08
C TYR A 121 -28.47 -6.27 8.51
N THR A 122 -27.66 -7.31 8.66
CA THR A 122 -27.30 -7.87 9.97
C THR A 122 -26.33 -6.94 10.69
N LYS A 123 -26.86 -6.13 11.63
CA LYS A 123 -26.04 -5.20 12.42
C LYS A 123 -25.04 -5.97 13.30
N GLY A 124 -23.82 -5.43 13.40
CA GLY A 124 -22.80 -5.92 14.35
C GLY A 124 -21.87 -7.00 13.79
N VAL A 125 -22.09 -7.49 12.57
CA VAL A 125 -21.19 -8.42 11.90
C VAL A 125 -20.93 -7.89 10.49
N SER A 126 -19.84 -7.15 10.33
CA SER A 126 -19.38 -6.68 9.02
C SER A 126 -17.89 -6.93 8.86
N ILE A 127 -17.46 -7.05 7.62
CA ILE A 127 -16.02 -7.15 7.30
C ILE A 127 -15.29 -5.93 7.88
N SER A 128 -15.87 -4.72 7.79
CA SER A 128 -15.28 -3.51 8.36
C SER A 128 -15.05 -3.59 9.87
N LYS A 129 -15.98 -4.19 10.62
CA LYS A 129 -15.81 -4.39 12.06
C LYS A 129 -14.76 -5.45 12.38
N LEU A 130 -14.72 -6.53 11.60
CA LEU A 130 -13.67 -7.53 11.69
C LEU A 130 -12.28 -6.94 11.36
N ASP A 131 -12.19 -6.06 10.38
CA ASP A 131 -10.95 -5.36 10.04
C ASP A 131 -10.51 -4.42 11.17
N GLU A 132 -11.44 -3.71 11.82
CA GLU A 132 -11.17 -2.91 13.03
C GLU A 132 -10.68 -3.78 14.18
N GLU A 133 -11.34 -4.90 14.45
CA GLU A 133 -10.94 -5.85 15.51
C GLU A 133 -9.59 -6.51 15.20
N LEU A 134 -9.34 -6.91 13.94
CA LEU A 134 -8.05 -7.45 13.50
C LEU A 134 -6.93 -6.41 13.59
N SER A 135 -7.22 -5.15 13.26
CA SER A 135 -6.24 -4.07 13.41
C SER A 135 -5.88 -3.78 14.88
N GLN A 136 -6.80 -4.06 15.80
CA GLN A 136 -6.56 -3.96 17.25
C GLN A 136 -5.77 -5.16 17.80
N ILE A 137 -5.92 -6.35 17.20
CA ILE A 137 -5.16 -7.55 17.57
C ILE A 137 -3.70 -7.46 17.11
N GLY A 138 -3.44 -6.63 16.08
CA GLY A 138 -2.12 -6.48 15.48
C GLY A 138 -1.89 -7.46 14.33
N ILE A 139 -0.68 -7.46 13.80
CA ILE A 139 -0.25 -8.27 12.67
C ILE A 139 1.07 -8.97 12.99
N THR A 140 1.23 -10.21 12.55
CA THR A 140 2.53 -10.89 12.71
C THR A 140 3.57 -10.34 11.73
N PRO A 141 4.87 -10.40 12.06
CA PRO A 141 5.94 -10.04 11.14
C PRO A 141 5.80 -10.71 9.76
N GLN A 142 5.50 -12.00 9.72
CA GLN A 142 5.33 -12.74 8.46
C GLN A 142 4.16 -12.23 7.63
N MET A 143 3.01 -11.95 8.24
CA MET A 143 1.85 -11.41 7.53
C MET A 143 2.16 -10.04 6.92
N ARG A 144 2.88 -9.16 7.63
CA ARG A 144 3.25 -7.84 7.12
C ARG A 144 4.21 -7.94 5.92
N MET A 145 5.24 -8.78 6.01
CA MET A 145 6.19 -9.00 4.91
C MET A 145 5.49 -9.58 3.69
N LYS A 146 4.72 -10.65 3.87
CA LYS A 146 3.94 -11.28 2.79
C LYS A 146 2.96 -10.30 2.15
N GLY A 147 2.32 -9.45 2.96
CA GLY A 147 1.38 -8.43 2.49
C GLY A 147 1.99 -7.46 1.48
N LEU A 148 3.24 -6.98 1.68
CA LEU A 148 3.91 -6.12 0.68
C LEU A 148 4.09 -6.86 -0.64
N LYS A 149 4.58 -8.10 -0.59
CA LYS A 149 4.85 -8.90 -1.77
C LYS A 149 3.57 -9.17 -2.58
N GLU A 150 2.48 -9.52 -1.91
CA GLU A 150 1.18 -9.74 -2.55
C GLU A 150 0.62 -8.44 -3.17
N LEU A 151 0.77 -7.31 -2.47
CA LEU A 151 0.34 -6.01 -2.97
C LEU A 151 1.10 -5.59 -4.23
N ILE A 152 2.41 -5.79 -4.28
CA ILE A 152 3.25 -5.44 -5.45
C ILE A 152 2.79 -6.17 -6.71
N TYR A 153 2.39 -7.43 -6.60
CA TYR A 153 1.88 -8.20 -7.74
C TYR A 153 0.38 -7.97 -8.02
N SER A 154 -0.27 -7.03 -7.29
CA SER A 154 -1.59 -6.56 -7.66
C SER A 154 -1.52 -5.62 -8.88
N ASN A 155 -2.60 -5.55 -9.66
CA ASN A 155 -2.63 -4.74 -10.90
C ASN A 155 -2.81 -3.23 -10.65
N LYS A 156 -2.28 -2.69 -9.57
CA LYS A 156 -2.30 -1.25 -9.24
C LYS A 156 -0.94 -0.83 -8.66
N PRO A 157 -0.49 0.42 -8.90
CA PRO A 157 0.71 0.91 -8.26
C PRO A 157 0.46 1.10 -6.76
N LEU A 158 1.43 0.70 -5.93
CA LEU A 158 1.37 0.92 -4.50
C LEU A 158 1.72 2.36 -4.15
N ARG A 159 0.95 2.95 -3.25
CA ARG A 159 1.17 4.26 -2.66
C ARG A 159 1.85 4.11 -1.32
N ILE A 160 3.09 4.50 -1.24
CA ILE A 160 3.89 4.44 -0.03
C ILE A 160 4.17 5.87 0.44
N LEU A 161 3.77 6.21 1.67
CA LEU A 161 4.02 7.54 2.23
C LEU A 161 5.07 7.45 3.34
N GLU A 162 5.88 8.48 3.47
CA GLU A 162 6.91 8.54 4.51
C GLU A 162 6.30 8.56 5.91
N ALA A 163 7.00 7.90 6.85
CA ALA A 163 6.75 7.97 8.28
C ALA A 163 8.10 8.05 9.02
N HIS A 164 8.16 8.87 10.08
CA HIS A 164 9.39 9.13 10.82
C HIS A 164 9.20 9.13 12.35
N ASN A 165 8.01 8.79 12.81
CA ASN A 165 7.64 8.54 14.21
C ASN A 165 6.25 7.90 14.30
N GLY A 166 5.81 7.49 15.48
CA GLY A 166 4.49 6.87 15.68
C GLY A 166 3.32 7.74 15.23
N LEU A 167 3.39 9.08 15.41
CA LEU A 167 2.32 9.99 14.95
C LEU A 167 2.18 9.98 13.42
N THR A 168 3.27 10.07 12.69
CA THR A 168 3.24 10.01 11.22
C THR A 168 2.85 8.62 10.73
N GLY A 169 3.25 7.55 11.42
CA GLY A 169 2.77 6.20 11.19
C GLY A 169 1.24 6.11 11.31
N LEU A 170 0.67 6.67 12.38
CA LEU A 170 -0.78 6.72 12.59
C LEU A 170 -1.51 7.51 11.49
N ILE A 171 -0.91 8.60 11.00
CA ILE A 171 -1.47 9.39 9.88
C ILE A 171 -1.54 8.52 8.63
N VAL A 172 -0.46 7.81 8.28
CA VAL A 172 -0.44 6.92 7.10
C VAL A 172 -1.45 5.78 7.24
N GLU A 173 -1.56 5.19 8.44
CA GLU A 173 -2.50 4.10 8.73
C GLU A 173 -3.95 4.52 8.52
N LYS A 174 -4.33 5.70 9.03
CA LYS A 174 -5.74 6.14 9.10
C LYS A 174 -6.22 7.00 7.94
N THR A 175 -5.30 7.58 7.15
CA THR A 175 -5.70 8.50 6.09
C THR A 175 -6.39 7.77 4.94
N LYS A 176 -7.66 8.06 4.73
CA LYS A 176 -8.49 7.53 3.64
C LYS A 176 -9.25 8.65 2.97
N VAL A 177 -9.38 8.57 1.65
CA VAL A 177 -10.15 9.51 0.84
C VAL A 177 -11.13 8.74 -0.02
N GLN A 178 -12.40 9.14 -0.02
CA GLN A 178 -13.38 8.62 -0.95
C GLN A 178 -13.41 9.50 -2.21
N LYS A 179 -13.11 8.89 -3.36
CA LYS A 179 -13.14 9.54 -4.65
C LYS A 179 -13.69 8.60 -5.71
N ASP A 180 -14.65 9.06 -6.51
CA ASP A 180 -15.29 8.30 -7.60
C ASP A 180 -15.85 6.94 -7.13
N GLY A 181 -16.46 6.92 -5.93
CA GLY A 181 -17.03 5.72 -5.31
C GLY A 181 -16.00 4.72 -4.77
N LYS A 182 -14.69 5.02 -4.87
CA LYS A 182 -13.59 4.17 -4.40
C LYS A 182 -12.91 4.80 -3.20
N ILE A 183 -12.47 3.97 -2.26
CA ILE A 183 -11.60 4.39 -1.16
C ILE A 183 -10.17 4.35 -1.66
N LYS A 184 -9.47 5.49 -1.54
CA LYS A 184 -8.03 5.60 -1.75
C LYS A 184 -7.35 5.75 -0.40
N GLU A 185 -6.31 4.95 -0.15
CA GLU A 185 -5.48 4.98 1.05
C GLU A 185 -4.02 4.70 0.68
N PHE A 186 -3.11 4.89 1.62
CA PHE A 186 -1.73 4.45 1.44
C PHE A 186 -1.62 2.96 1.71
N ASP A 187 -0.83 2.27 0.88
CA ASP A 187 -0.68 0.81 0.94
C ASP A 187 0.45 0.38 1.89
N GLY A 188 1.30 1.31 2.30
CA GLY A 188 2.43 1.07 3.22
C GLY A 188 3.18 2.34 3.58
N MET A 189 4.28 2.17 4.32
CA MET A 189 5.08 3.25 4.87
C MET A 189 6.53 3.19 4.38
N TRP A 190 7.12 4.37 4.18
CA TRP A 190 8.52 4.57 3.88
C TRP A 190 9.22 5.20 5.07
N ILE A 191 10.16 4.51 5.68
CA ILE A 191 11.02 5.08 6.73
C ILE A 191 12.25 5.67 6.06
N SER A 192 12.14 6.95 5.73
CA SER A 192 13.16 7.75 5.06
C SER A 192 14.29 8.10 6.01
N SER A 193 15.53 7.89 5.58
CA SER A 193 16.72 8.34 6.34
C SER A 193 16.74 9.85 6.52
N LEU A 194 16.37 10.62 5.48
CA LEU A 194 16.25 12.08 5.54
C LEU A 194 15.24 12.52 6.60
N CYS A 195 14.03 11.92 6.61
CA CYS A 195 12.98 12.34 7.52
C CYS A 195 13.28 11.94 8.96
N ASP A 196 13.80 10.73 9.19
CA ASP A 196 14.22 10.26 10.51
C ASP A 196 15.38 11.10 11.07
N SER A 197 16.39 11.41 10.26
CA SER A 197 17.50 12.29 10.65
C SER A 197 17.02 13.70 10.98
N THR A 198 16.18 14.28 10.11
CA THR A 198 15.62 15.64 10.32
C THR A 198 14.77 15.72 11.58
N ALA A 199 13.92 14.73 11.85
CA ALA A 199 13.09 14.65 13.05
C ALA A 199 13.94 14.60 14.35
N LYS A 200 15.16 14.05 14.25
CA LYS A 200 16.16 13.97 15.34
C LYS A 200 17.11 15.17 15.37
N GLY A 201 16.93 16.19 14.50
CA GLY A 201 17.81 17.34 14.40
C GLY A 201 19.23 17.00 13.91
N LYS A 202 19.38 15.96 13.10
CA LYS A 202 20.66 15.48 12.56
C LYS A 202 20.72 15.58 11.04
N PRO A 203 21.88 15.78 10.43
CA PRO A 203 22.03 15.75 8.98
C PRO A 203 21.86 14.33 8.43
N ASP A 204 21.42 14.23 7.17
CA ASP A 204 21.20 12.98 6.45
C ASP A 204 22.50 12.47 5.79
N ILE A 205 23.42 11.98 6.62
CA ILE A 205 24.76 11.50 6.25
C ILE A 205 25.10 10.17 6.93
N GLU A 206 24.13 9.30 7.14
CA GLU A 206 24.25 8.04 7.92
C GLU A 206 24.70 8.26 9.39
N LEU A 207 24.47 9.48 9.93
CA LEU A 207 24.77 9.80 11.34
C LEU A 207 23.80 9.13 12.31
N VAL A 208 22.57 8.87 11.89
CA VAL A 208 21.59 8.11 12.66
C VAL A 208 21.90 6.63 12.48
N ASP A 209 22.48 6.02 13.53
CA ASP A 209 22.82 4.61 13.52
C ASP A 209 21.60 3.68 13.51
N LEU A 210 21.84 2.40 13.22
CA LEU A 210 20.79 1.38 13.14
C LEU A 210 19.98 1.29 14.43
N THR A 211 20.59 1.34 15.61
CA THR A 211 19.88 1.24 16.90
C THR A 211 18.87 2.36 17.08
N SER A 212 19.29 3.60 16.79
CA SER A 212 18.40 4.77 16.82
C SER A 212 17.25 4.64 15.81
N ARG A 213 17.52 4.09 14.62
CA ARG A 213 16.52 3.86 13.57
C ARG A 213 15.55 2.75 13.95
N LEU A 214 16.02 1.70 14.64
CA LEU A 214 15.15 0.64 15.16
C LEU A 214 14.15 1.16 16.20
N ASN A 215 14.50 2.17 17.00
CA ASN A 215 13.53 2.81 17.90
C ASN A 215 12.40 3.48 17.10
N THR A 216 12.73 4.24 16.07
CA THR A 216 11.72 4.83 15.15
C THR A 216 10.83 3.77 14.50
N ILE A 217 11.43 2.67 14.06
CA ILE A 217 10.69 1.54 13.46
C ILE A 217 9.74 0.94 14.49
N ASN A 218 10.17 0.71 15.73
CA ASN A 218 9.34 0.16 16.79
C ASN A 218 8.15 1.09 17.11
N ASP A 219 8.38 2.40 17.26
CA ASP A 219 7.30 3.38 17.50
C ASP A 219 6.23 3.36 16.39
N ILE A 220 6.65 3.15 15.14
CA ILE A 220 5.75 3.03 13.99
C ILE A 220 5.02 1.69 14.00
N LEU A 221 5.71 0.59 14.34
CA LEU A 221 5.11 -0.74 14.40
C LEU A 221 3.98 -0.86 15.44
N GLU A 222 4.02 -0.05 16.51
CA GLU A 222 2.96 0.02 17.53
C GLU A 222 1.63 0.56 16.98
N VAL A 223 1.65 1.32 15.90
CA VAL A 223 0.48 2.05 15.38
C VAL A 223 0.03 1.61 13.99
N THR A 224 0.70 0.61 13.39
CA THR A 224 0.42 0.20 12.00
C THR A 224 0.36 -1.30 11.80
N THR A 225 -0.57 -1.71 10.94
CA THR A 225 -0.62 -3.06 10.36
C THR A 225 -0.05 -3.11 8.94
N LYS A 226 0.19 -1.95 8.31
CA LYS A 226 0.64 -1.83 6.92
C LYS A 226 2.10 -2.26 6.73
N PRO A 227 2.48 -2.66 5.51
CA PRO A 227 3.87 -2.91 5.14
C PRO A 227 4.78 -1.72 5.39
N ILE A 228 6.03 -2.01 5.80
CA ILE A 228 7.08 -1.01 6.03
C ILE A 228 8.25 -1.27 5.10
N ILE A 229 8.68 -0.24 4.38
CA ILE A 229 9.89 -0.21 3.57
C ILE A 229 10.88 0.74 4.23
N VAL A 230 12.10 0.29 4.48
CA VAL A 230 13.15 1.07 5.15
C VAL A 230 14.18 1.57 4.14
N ASP A 231 14.56 2.84 4.25
CA ASP A 231 15.74 3.41 3.61
C ASP A 231 17.00 2.86 4.28
N GLY A 232 17.68 1.97 3.60
CA GLY A 232 18.90 1.34 4.09
C GLY A 232 20.16 2.13 3.80
N ASP A 233 20.04 3.35 3.25
CA ASP A 233 21.17 4.15 2.80
C ASP A 233 22.07 3.33 1.85
N THR A 234 23.40 3.32 2.04
CA THR A 234 24.34 2.50 1.27
C THR A 234 24.33 1.01 1.67
N GLY A 235 23.62 0.65 2.73
CA GLY A 235 23.68 -0.67 3.35
C GLY A 235 24.95 -0.89 4.21
N GLY A 236 25.91 0.05 4.19
CA GLY A 236 27.18 -0.07 4.90
C GLY A 236 28.09 -1.18 4.38
N GLN A 237 28.94 -1.72 5.24
CA GLN A 237 29.79 -2.87 4.92
C GLN A 237 28.94 -4.15 4.78
N ILE A 238 29.35 -5.05 3.90
CA ILE A 238 28.61 -6.30 3.59
C ILE A 238 28.34 -7.11 4.86
N GLU A 239 29.35 -7.25 5.72
CA GLU A 239 29.26 -8.00 6.97
C GLU A 239 28.21 -7.38 7.94
N HIS A 240 28.09 -6.07 7.99
CA HIS A 240 27.10 -5.37 8.79
C HIS A 240 25.71 -5.45 8.16
N PHE A 241 25.62 -5.38 6.83
CA PHE A 241 24.38 -5.50 6.09
C PHE A 241 23.66 -6.83 6.34
N VAL A 242 24.41 -7.94 6.43
CA VAL A 242 23.88 -9.25 6.82
C VAL A 242 23.11 -9.20 8.14
N TYR A 243 23.63 -8.50 9.15
CA TYR A 243 22.96 -8.37 10.45
C TYR A 243 21.79 -7.38 10.39
N THR A 244 21.89 -6.34 9.58
CA THR A 244 20.79 -5.40 9.33
C THR A 244 19.59 -6.14 8.73
N VAL A 245 19.80 -6.96 7.71
CA VAL A 245 18.77 -7.79 7.08
C VAL A 245 18.09 -8.70 8.12
N LYS A 246 18.88 -9.49 8.88
CA LYS A 246 18.34 -10.37 9.91
C LYS A 246 17.51 -9.63 10.97
N THR A 247 17.95 -8.43 11.35
CA THR A 247 17.25 -7.64 12.37
C THR A 247 15.94 -7.08 11.86
N LEU A 248 15.94 -6.49 10.66
CA LEU A 248 14.74 -5.91 10.04
C LEU A 248 13.69 -6.99 9.71
N GLU A 249 14.13 -8.13 9.18
CA GLU A 249 13.24 -9.27 8.91
C GLU A 249 12.57 -9.78 10.18
N ARG A 250 13.34 -9.96 11.27
CA ARG A 250 12.81 -10.38 12.58
C ARG A 250 11.74 -9.42 13.13
N LEU A 251 11.89 -8.11 12.89
CA LEU A 251 10.92 -7.10 13.30
C LEU A 251 9.67 -7.09 12.41
N GLY A 252 9.72 -7.73 11.24
CA GLY A 252 8.63 -7.73 10.28
C GLY A 252 8.60 -6.49 9.38
N VAL A 253 9.74 -5.83 9.20
CA VAL A 253 9.93 -4.88 8.09
C VAL A 253 9.79 -5.65 6.79
N SER A 254 9.08 -5.09 5.82
CA SER A 254 8.73 -5.80 4.59
C SER A 254 9.81 -5.72 3.53
N ALA A 255 10.53 -4.59 3.48
CA ALA A 255 11.63 -4.41 2.54
C ALA A 255 12.67 -3.42 3.05
N ILE A 256 13.89 -3.57 2.56
CA ILE A 256 14.96 -2.58 2.65
C ILE A 256 15.35 -2.12 1.25
N ILE A 257 15.55 -0.81 1.05
CA ILE A 257 16.12 -0.25 -0.17
C ILE A 257 17.54 0.21 0.14
N ILE A 258 18.51 -0.25 -0.64
CA ILE A 258 19.92 0.17 -0.54
C ILE A 258 20.39 0.82 -1.83
N GLU A 259 21.13 1.93 -1.72
CA GLU A 259 21.67 2.65 -2.86
C GLU A 259 23.09 2.23 -3.23
N ASP A 260 23.40 2.20 -4.51
CA ASP A 260 24.70 1.78 -5.06
C ASP A 260 25.73 2.92 -4.99
N LYS A 261 25.81 3.59 -3.83
CA LYS A 261 26.85 4.58 -3.51
C LYS A 261 27.82 4.06 -2.46
N THR A 262 28.97 4.68 -2.38
CA THR A 262 30.02 4.38 -1.42
C THR A 262 30.59 5.67 -0.82
N GLY A 263 31.34 5.54 0.29
CA GLY A 263 31.88 6.67 1.02
C GLY A 263 30.84 7.33 1.94
N LEU A 264 31.07 8.57 2.33
CA LEU A 264 30.15 9.34 3.15
C LEU A 264 28.89 9.65 2.35
N LYS A 265 27.73 9.21 2.86
CA LYS A 265 26.45 9.49 2.23
C LYS A 265 26.24 10.99 2.02
N LYS A 266 25.77 11.34 0.85
CA LYS A 266 25.28 12.66 0.47
C LYS A 266 23.90 12.53 -0.13
N ASN A 267 23.00 13.45 0.20
CA ASN A 267 21.65 13.38 -0.31
C ASN A 267 21.63 13.48 -1.84
N SER A 268 20.92 12.57 -2.49
CA SER A 268 20.90 12.45 -3.95
C SER A 268 20.29 13.66 -4.66
N LEU A 269 19.45 14.45 -3.98
CA LEU A 269 18.87 15.68 -4.55
C LEU A 269 19.91 16.78 -4.80
N PHE A 270 21.09 16.72 -4.18
CA PHE A 270 22.20 17.59 -4.56
C PHE A 270 22.78 17.23 -5.94
N GLY A 271 22.54 16.01 -6.43
CA GLY A 271 23.04 15.55 -7.71
C GLY A 271 24.55 15.74 -7.83
N THR A 272 24.99 16.29 -8.95
CA THR A 272 26.42 16.58 -9.23
C THR A 272 26.94 17.88 -8.60
N GLU A 273 26.13 18.62 -7.82
CA GLU A 273 26.59 19.76 -7.04
C GLU A 273 27.56 19.37 -5.93
N VAL A 274 27.51 18.12 -5.50
CA VAL A 274 28.46 17.49 -4.59
C VAL A 274 29.00 16.22 -5.22
N GLU A 275 30.27 15.89 -4.93
CA GLU A 275 30.87 14.64 -5.39
C GLU A 275 30.10 13.46 -4.77
N GLN A 276 29.56 12.60 -5.63
CA GLN A 276 28.87 11.35 -5.26
C GLN A 276 29.60 10.18 -5.92
N THR A 277 30.08 9.26 -5.11
CA THR A 277 30.83 8.10 -5.59
C THR A 277 29.91 6.92 -5.66
N GLN A 278 29.78 6.35 -6.85
CA GLN A 278 29.00 5.14 -7.07
C GLN A 278 29.88 3.91 -6.83
N ASP A 279 29.33 2.88 -6.24
CA ASP A 279 30.00 1.60 -5.99
C ASP A 279 30.26 0.86 -7.29
N THR A 280 31.20 -0.09 -7.28
CA THR A 280 31.37 -1.00 -8.43
C THR A 280 30.16 -1.94 -8.52
N ILE A 281 29.84 -2.34 -9.75
CA ILE A 281 28.73 -3.28 -9.98
C ILE A 281 28.98 -4.58 -9.22
N GLU A 282 30.21 -5.10 -9.27
CA GLU A 282 30.60 -6.36 -8.64
C GLU A 282 30.41 -6.32 -7.13
N HIS A 283 30.95 -5.27 -6.46
CA HIS A 283 30.86 -5.14 -5.00
C HIS A 283 29.40 -4.98 -4.53
N PHE A 284 28.61 -4.19 -5.26
CA PHE A 284 27.19 -4.03 -4.92
C PHE A 284 26.38 -5.31 -5.17
N CYS A 285 26.72 -6.08 -6.22
CA CYS A 285 26.14 -7.41 -6.44
C CYS A 285 26.47 -8.40 -5.32
N ASP A 286 27.70 -8.36 -4.78
CA ASP A 286 28.09 -9.19 -3.64
C ASP A 286 27.29 -8.81 -2.38
N LYS A 287 27.03 -7.51 -2.15
CA LYS A 287 26.18 -7.03 -1.08
C LYS A 287 24.73 -7.55 -1.23
N ILE A 288 24.16 -7.50 -2.44
CA ILE A 288 22.83 -8.05 -2.73
C ILE A 288 22.79 -9.56 -2.39
N ARG A 289 23.77 -10.35 -2.87
CA ARG A 289 23.86 -11.79 -2.61
C ARG A 289 23.96 -12.09 -1.12
N ALA A 290 24.85 -11.40 -0.41
CA ALA A 290 25.02 -11.57 1.03
C ALA A 290 23.75 -11.25 1.83
N GLY A 291 23.06 -10.17 1.47
CA GLY A 291 21.77 -9.83 2.08
C GLY A 291 20.69 -10.88 1.78
N ARG A 292 20.63 -11.37 0.56
CA ARG A 292 19.69 -12.42 0.16
C ARG A 292 19.92 -13.74 0.90
N GLU A 293 21.17 -14.13 1.09
CA GLU A 293 21.55 -15.33 1.84
C GLU A 293 21.29 -15.18 3.34
N ALA A 294 21.32 -13.94 3.86
CA ALA A 294 21.11 -13.65 5.27
C ALA A 294 19.65 -13.77 5.73
N ARG A 295 18.70 -13.61 4.82
CA ARG A 295 17.27 -13.67 5.16
C ARG A 295 16.79 -15.10 5.38
N VAL A 296 15.79 -15.25 6.26
CA VAL A 296 15.18 -16.53 6.61
C VAL A 296 14.03 -16.88 5.66
N THR A 297 13.29 -15.88 5.23
CA THR A 297 12.11 -16.05 4.36
C THR A 297 12.31 -15.36 3.00
N SER A 298 11.55 -15.77 2.01
CA SER A 298 11.50 -15.07 0.71
C SER A 298 10.58 -13.84 0.72
N ASP A 299 9.93 -13.54 1.83
CA ASP A 299 8.95 -12.46 1.92
C ASP A 299 9.58 -11.12 2.28
N PHE A 300 10.74 -11.13 2.97
CA PHE A 300 11.54 -9.92 3.15
C PHE A 300 12.24 -9.55 1.83
N MET A 301 12.06 -8.32 1.36
CA MET A 301 12.56 -7.88 0.06
C MET A 301 13.80 -6.99 0.21
N ILE A 302 14.79 -7.21 -0.68
CA ILE A 302 15.96 -6.33 -0.85
C ILE A 302 15.82 -5.64 -2.21
N ILE A 303 15.69 -4.32 -2.19
CA ILE A 303 15.47 -3.49 -3.38
C ILE A 303 16.73 -2.68 -3.63
N SER A 304 17.24 -2.73 -4.85
CA SER A 304 18.46 -2.01 -5.27
C SER A 304 18.09 -0.66 -5.87
N ARG A 305 18.61 0.42 -5.27
CA ARG A 305 18.46 1.78 -5.77
C ARG A 305 19.67 2.16 -6.61
N ILE A 306 19.39 2.52 -7.86
CA ILE A 306 20.39 2.90 -8.86
C ILE A 306 20.54 4.41 -8.87
N GLU A 307 21.74 4.88 -8.61
CA GLU A 307 22.10 6.29 -8.53
C GLU A 307 22.86 6.83 -9.75
N SER A 308 22.93 6.06 -10.85
CA SER A 308 23.67 6.43 -12.07
C SER A 308 23.26 7.78 -12.65
N LEU A 309 21.96 8.10 -12.65
CA LEU A 309 21.44 9.39 -13.15
C LEU A 309 21.80 10.54 -12.21
N ILE A 310 21.85 10.28 -10.91
CA ILE A 310 22.24 11.25 -9.88
C ILE A 310 23.74 11.53 -9.93
N ALA A 311 24.56 10.50 -10.10
CA ALA A 311 26.02 10.58 -10.17
C ALA A 311 26.53 11.05 -11.55
N GLY A 312 25.65 11.19 -12.53
CA GLY A 312 26.05 11.62 -13.88
C GLY A 312 26.66 10.51 -14.74
N ALA A 313 26.55 9.24 -14.33
CA ALA A 313 27.02 8.10 -15.12
C ALA A 313 26.12 7.77 -16.33
N GLY A 314 24.89 8.28 -16.33
CA GLY A 314 23.97 8.25 -17.44
C GLY A 314 23.10 6.99 -17.54
N MET A 315 22.25 6.99 -18.57
CA MET A 315 21.19 6.00 -18.75
C MET A 315 21.75 4.60 -19.07
N ASP A 316 22.80 4.50 -19.86
CA ASP A 316 23.39 3.18 -20.24
C ASP A 316 23.97 2.46 -19.03
N ASP A 317 24.62 3.21 -18.11
CA ASP A 317 25.12 2.66 -16.85
C ASP A 317 23.92 2.24 -15.94
N ALA A 318 22.87 3.04 -15.85
CA ALA A 318 21.67 2.68 -15.10
C ALA A 318 21.04 1.36 -15.56
N ILE A 319 20.91 1.17 -16.87
CA ILE A 319 20.38 -0.05 -17.46
C ILE A 319 21.32 -1.24 -17.25
N LYS A 320 22.63 -1.05 -17.39
CA LYS A 320 23.64 -2.09 -17.12
C LYS A 320 23.57 -2.57 -15.67
N ARG A 321 23.47 -1.63 -14.71
CA ARG A 321 23.34 -1.94 -13.28
C ARG A 321 22.03 -2.65 -12.97
N ALA A 322 20.91 -2.19 -13.54
CA ALA A 322 19.63 -2.87 -13.37
C ALA A 322 19.70 -4.35 -13.74
N LYS A 323 20.31 -4.69 -14.90
CA LYS A 323 20.51 -6.09 -15.32
C LYS A 323 21.37 -6.87 -14.33
N ALA A 324 22.53 -6.34 -13.96
CA ALA A 324 23.44 -7.00 -13.04
C ALA A 324 22.83 -7.25 -11.66
N TYR A 325 22.05 -6.29 -11.14
CA TYR A 325 21.40 -6.40 -9.83
C TYR A 325 20.25 -7.42 -9.85
N ILE A 326 19.50 -7.51 -10.95
CA ILE A 326 18.49 -8.57 -11.14
C ILE A 326 19.17 -9.94 -11.18
N GLU A 327 20.28 -10.10 -11.90
CA GLU A 327 21.07 -11.34 -11.95
C GLU A 327 21.66 -11.69 -10.58
N ALA A 328 22.04 -10.72 -9.78
CA ALA A 328 22.49 -10.91 -8.39
C ALA A 328 21.35 -11.31 -7.44
N GLY A 329 20.08 -11.14 -7.84
CA GLY A 329 18.89 -11.59 -7.14
C GLY A 329 18.23 -10.52 -6.26
N THR A 330 18.32 -9.24 -6.65
CA THR A 330 17.50 -8.19 -6.03
C THR A 330 16.01 -8.47 -6.23
N ASP A 331 15.18 -8.10 -5.26
CA ASP A 331 13.72 -8.31 -5.33
C ASP A 331 12.98 -7.11 -5.95
N GLY A 332 13.68 -6.03 -6.25
CA GLY A 332 13.15 -4.84 -6.91
C GLY A 332 14.24 -3.88 -7.35
N ILE A 333 13.94 -3.03 -8.30
CA ILE A 333 14.80 -1.93 -8.75
C ILE A 333 14.14 -0.61 -8.41
N MET A 334 14.87 0.31 -7.81
CA MET A 334 14.48 1.70 -7.65
C MET A 334 15.39 2.57 -8.52
N ILE A 335 14.80 3.34 -9.41
CA ILE A 335 15.52 4.36 -10.20
C ILE A 335 15.31 5.74 -9.59
N HIS A 336 16.38 6.50 -9.47
CA HIS A 336 16.34 7.85 -8.93
C HIS A 336 16.78 8.86 -9.98
N SER A 337 16.06 9.98 -10.10
CA SER A 337 16.39 11.12 -10.95
C SER A 337 16.07 12.42 -10.23
N LYS A 338 16.93 13.43 -10.44
CA LYS A 338 16.71 14.81 -9.98
C LYS A 338 16.04 15.69 -11.03
N GLU A 339 15.95 15.21 -12.28
CA GLU A 339 15.39 15.98 -13.39
C GLU A 339 13.89 16.22 -13.19
N ARG A 340 13.45 17.46 -13.50
CA ARG A 340 12.08 17.89 -13.23
C ARG A 340 11.11 17.57 -14.35
N ASP A 341 11.61 17.29 -15.54
CA ASP A 341 10.77 17.07 -16.73
C ASP A 341 10.34 15.61 -16.91
N GLY A 342 10.80 14.70 -16.05
CA GLY A 342 10.46 13.28 -16.06
C GLY A 342 11.05 12.47 -17.20
N ARG A 343 11.79 13.07 -18.15
CA ARG A 343 12.31 12.39 -19.35
C ARG A 343 13.22 11.21 -19.00
N GLU A 344 14.09 11.35 -18.02
CA GLU A 344 14.98 10.27 -17.58
C GLU A 344 14.19 9.07 -17.04
N ILE A 345 13.13 9.32 -16.28
CA ILE A 345 12.28 8.25 -15.73
C ILE A 345 11.52 7.55 -16.87
N ILE A 346 10.94 8.31 -17.79
CA ILE A 346 10.22 7.76 -18.96
C ILE A 346 11.16 6.89 -19.80
N GLU A 347 12.38 7.38 -20.10
CA GLU A 347 13.36 6.63 -20.89
C GLU A 347 13.86 5.38 -20.16
N PHE A 348 14.12 5.48 -18.85
CA PHE A 348 14.50 4.31 -18.05
C PHE A 348 13.38 3.26 -18.07
N CYS A 349 12.13 3.64 -17.81
CA CYS A 349 10.98 2.74 -17.80
C CYS A 349 10.81 2.06 -19.17
N ARG A 350 10.93 2.81 -20.27
CA ARG A 350 10.84 2.27 -21.63
C ARG A 350 11.86 1.15 -21.85
N ARG A 351 13.14 1.39 -21.54
CA ARG A 351 14.22 0.42 -21.72
C ARG A 351 14.14 -0.74 -20.71
N TYR A 352 13.71 -0.46 -19.49
CA TYR A 352 13.51 -1.48 -18.45
C TYR A 352 12.37 -2.45 -18.83
N ASN A 353 11.33 -1.95 -19.48
CA ASN A 353 10.21 -2.78 -19.98
C ASN A 353 10.61 -3.77 -21.09
N GLU A 354 11.77 -3.60 -21.72
CA GLU A 354 12.32 -4.54 -22.70
C GLU A 354 13.02 -5.75 -22.05
N PHE A 355 13.21 -5.78 -20.73
CA PHE A 355 13.86 -6.91 -20.06
C PHE A 355 12.90 -8.11 -19.98
N GLU A 356 13.41 -9.31 -20.26
CA GLU A 356 12.67 -10.57 -20.12
C GLU A 356 12.38 -10.90 -18.65
N ASN A 357 13.38 -10.72 -17.77
CA ASN A 357 13.29 -11.00 -16.35
C ASN A 357 13.24 -9.68 -15.55
N ARG A 358 12.04 -9.11 -15.43
CA ARG A 358 11.84 -7.88 -14.63
C ARG A 358 11.47 -8.21 -13.19
N VAL A 359 11.98 -7.39 -12.29
CA VAL A 359 11.49 -7.31 -10.91
C VAL A 359 10.68 -6.01 -10.72
N PRO A 360 9.90 -5.87 -9.66
CA PRO A 360 9.14 -4.66 -9.38
C PRO A 360 9.97 -3.38 -9.49
N LEU A 361 9.40 -2.36 -10.15
CA LEU A 361 10.02 -1.05 -10.31
C LEU A 361 9.46 -0.06 -9.31
N VAL A 362 10.36 0.61 -8.59
CA VAL A 362 10.07 1.62 -7.55
C VAL A 362 10.53 2.99 -8.03
N VAL A 363 9.71 4.01 -7.81
CA VAL A 363 10.05 5.41 -8.11
C VAL A 363 9.72 6.35 -6.96
N VAL A 364 10.44 7.49 -6.91
CA VAL A 364 10.22 8.57 -5.93
C VAL A 364 10.00 9.88 -6.67
N PRO A 365 8.76 10.25 -7.01
CA PRO A 365 8.47 11.41 -7.86
C PRO A 365 8.57 12.75 -7.10
N THR A 366 9.69 13.00 -6.39
CA THR A 366 9.90 14.27 -5.68
C THR A 366 10.22 15.41 -6.64
N SER A 367 11.07 15.17 -7.64
CA SER A 367 11.49 16.17 -8.63
C SER A 367 10.48 16.31 -9.77
N TYR A 368 9.89 15.21 -10.23
CA TYR A 368 8.91 15.14 -11.31
C TYR A 368 7.49 14.90 -10.79
N ASN A 369 7.11 15.67 -9.78
CA ASN A 369 5.88 15.52 -9.00
C ASN A 369 4.58 15.88 -9.76
N PHE A 370 4.67 16.31 -11.00
CA PHE A 370 3.54 16.54 -11.89
C PHE A 370 2.97 15.24 -12.49
N MET A 371 3.78 14.17 -12.56
CA MET A 371 3.35 12.88 -13.11
C MET A 371 2.35 12.20 -12.16
N LYS A 372 1.21 11.80 -12.72
CA LYS A 372 0.17 11.11 -11.97
C LYS A 372 0.49 9.63 -11.78
N GLU A 373 -0.13 9.02 -10.77
CA GLU A 373 0.01 7.60 -10.48
C GLU A 373 -0.37 6.71 -11.68
N GLU A 374 -1.41 7.11 -12.40
CA GLU A 374 -1.90 6.41 -13.58
C GLU A 374 -0.85 6.42 -14.71
N GLU A 375 -0.20 7.57 -14.96
CA GLU A 375 0.87 7.72 -15.95
C GLU A 375 2.11 6.88 -15.58
N LEU A 376 2.49 6.87 -14.31
CA LEU A 376 3.60 6.04 -13.81
C LEU A 376 3.27 4.53 -13.93
N MET A 377 2.02 4.15 -13.68
CA MET A 377 1.56 2.77 -13.87
C MET A 377 1.66 2.33 -15.33
N GLU A 378 1.25 3.16 -16.28
CA GLU A 378 1.35 2.88 -17.72
C GLU A 378 2.81 2.70 -18.16
N LEU A 379 3.75 3.34 -17.46
CA LEU A 379 5.19 3.14 -17.64
C LEU A 379 5.74 1.86 -16.98
N GLY A 380 4.90 1.06 -16.31
CA GLY A 380 5.28 -0.19 -15.67
C GLY A 380 5.80 -0.05 -14.24
N VAL A 381 5.58 1.09 -13.57
CA VAL A 381 5.94 1.31 -12.17
C VAL A 381 4.99 0.53 -11.25
N ASN A 382 5.56 -0.17 -10.27
CA ASN A 382 4.81 -0.97 -9.30
C ASN A 382 4.66 -0.25 -7.95
N VAL A 383 5.64 0.56 -7.55
CA VAL A 383 5.66 1.21 -6.23
C VAL A 383 6.03 2.68 -6.38
N ILE A 384 5.20 3.56 -5.82
CA ILE A 384 5.39 5.01 -5.82
C ILE A 384 5.59 5.46 -4.37
N ILE A 385 6.77 6.04 -4.07
CA ILE A 385 7.13 6.50 -2.73
C ILE A 385 7.04 8.02 -2.65
N TYR A 386 6.18 8.52 -1.77
CA TYR A 386 6.09 9.92 -1.38
C TYR A 386 7.01 10.17 -0.18
N ALA A 387 8.29 10.48 -0.44
CA ALA A 387 9.39 10.22 0.46
C ALA A 387 9.58 11.21 1.63
N ASN A 388 8.98 12.42 1.60
CA ASN A 388 9.33 13.47 2.57
C ASN A 388 8.24 14.55 2.78
N HIS A 389 7.00 14.27 2.42
CA HIS A 389 5.94 15.29 2.38
C HIS A 389 5.45 15.67 3.78
N LEU A 390 5.35 14.71 4.72
CA LEU A 390 4.85 14.99 6.07
C LEU A 390 5.84 15.86 6.85
N ILE A 391 7.12 15.51 6.88
CA ILE A 391 8.12 16.31 7.60
C ILE A 391 8.27 17.73 7.01
N ARG A 392 8.21 17.85 5.67
CA ARG A 392 8.29 19.13 4.98
C ARG A 392 7.07 20.01 5.21
N SER A 393 5.89 19.44 5.40
CA SER A 393 4.67 20.19 5.73
C SER A 393 4.60 20.55 7.21
N ALA A 394 5.07 19.66 8.09
CA ALA A 394 5.06 19.86 9.54
C ALA A 394 5.97 21.04 9.98
N TYR A 395 7.20 21.12 9.44
CA TYR A 395 8.17 22.14 9.85
C TYR A 395 7.64 23.58 9.72
N PRO A 396 7.16 24.06 8.55
CA PRO A 396 6.65 25.42 8.41
C PRO A 396 5.39 25.67 9.27
N ALA A 397 4.51 24.67 9.43
CA ALA A 397 3.34 24.80 10.28
C ALA A 397 3.72 25.02 11.75
N MET A 398 4.66 24.22 12.27
CA MET A 398 5.18 24.37 13.63
C MET A 398 5.91 25.70 13.83
N VAL A 399 6.72 26.14 12.86
CA VAL A 399 7.41 27.45 12.90
C VAL A 399 6.40 28.59 12.94
N ASN A 400 5.32 28.54 12.15
CA ASN A 400 4.29 29.57 12.13
C ASN A 400 3.57 29.65 13.48
N THR A 401 3.27 28.52 14.10
CA THR A 401 2.69 28.46 15.45
C THR A 401 3.63 29.10 16.48
N ALA A 402 4.92 28.75 16.45
CA ALA A 402 5.91 29.31 17.38
C ALA A 402 6.07 30.85 17.20
N LYS A 403 6.13 31.33 15.94
CA LYS A 403 6.18 32.77 15.64
C LYS A 403 4.95 33.51 16.19
N SER A 404 3.74 32.97 15.96
CA SER A 404 2.49 33.57 16.46
C SER A 404 2.49 33.72 17.98
N ILE A 405 3.01 32.76 18.73
CA ILE A 405 3.12 32.86 20.19
C ILE A 405 4.11 33.96 20.60
N LEU A 406 5.28 34.04 19.95
CA LEU A 406 6.29 35.06 20.21
C LEU A 406 5.79 36.47 19.90
N GLU A 407 5.12 36.65 18.76
CA GLU A 407 4.59 37.95 18.31
C GLU A 407 3.49 38.48 19.25
N ASN A 408 2.65 37.61 19.79
CA ASN A 408 1.51 38.00 20.61
C ASN A 408 1.76 37.88 22.12
N GLY A 409 2.85 37.27 22.56
CA GLY A 409 3.17 37.01 23.96
C GLY A 409 2.13 36.09 24.65
N ARG A 410 1.34 35.35 23.87
CA ARG A 410 0.30 34.41 24.34
C ARG A 410 -0.06 33.41 23.19
N SER A 411 -0.75 32.34 23.57
CA SER A 411 -1.10 31.23 22.63
C SER A 411 -2.45 31.38 21.92
N LYS A 412 -3.26 32.41 22.24
CA LYS A 412 -4.64 32.54 21.74
C LYS A 412 -4.70 32.56 20.21
N GLU A 413 -3.86 33.38 19.60
CA GLU A 413 -3.81 33.55 18.14
C GLU A 413 -3.25 32.30 17.42
N ALA A 414 -2.35 31.59 18.07
CA ALA A 414 -1.79 30.33 17.57
C ALA A 414 -2.81 29.18 17.56
N SER A 415 -3.87 29.26 18.38
CA SER A 415 -4.85 28.16 18.53
C SER A 415 -5.60 27.83 17.24
N ILE A 416 -5.69 28.75 16.27
CA ILE A 416 -6.32 28.50 14.97
C ILE A 416 -5.56 27.43 14.14
N ASN A 417 -4.26 27.29 14.40
CA ASN A 417 -3.39 26.32 13.73
C ASN A 417 -3.23 25.03 14.52
N CYS A 418 -3.87 24.90 15.67
CA CYS A 418 -3.71 23.77 16.57
C CYS A 418 -4.97 22.89 16.57
N MET A 419 -4.75 21.58 16.63
CA MET A 419 -5.82 20.64 16.92
C MET A 419 -6.43 20.94 18.28
N PRO A 420 -7.77 20.88 18.46
CA PRO A 420 -8.41 21.02 19.76
C PRO A 420 -7.87 20.03 20.79
N ILE A 421 -7.69 20.49 22.04
CA ILE A 421 -7.15 19.64 23.13
C ILE A 421 -7.95 18.34 23.32
N LYS A 422 -9.28 18.39 23.19
CA LYS A 422 -10.11 17.18 23.30
C LYS A 422 -9.81 16.15 22.21
N GLU A 423 -9.52 16.61 21.01
CA GLU A 423 -9.21 15.73 19.88
C GLU A 423 -7.83 15.07 20.03
N ILE A 424 -6.81 15.85 20.44
CA ILE A 424 -5.47 15.26 20.63
C ILE A 424 -5.43 14.25 21.78
N LEU A 425 -6.20 14.46 22.84
CA LEU A 425 -6.28 13.55 23.98
C LEU A 425 -6.93 12.21 23.63
N THR A 426 -7.75 12.17 22.58
CA THR A 426 -8.45 10.97 22.11
C THR A 426 -7.87 10.43 20.80
N LEU A 427 -6.83 11.05 20.27
CA LEU A 427 -6.20 10.65 18.99
C LEU A 427 -5.63 9.23 19.07
N ILE A 428 -4.99 8.91 20.19
CA ILE A 428 -4.45 7.59 20.47
C ILE A 428 -5.41 6.85 21.42
N PRO A 429 -5.93 5.67 21.05
CA PRO A 429 -6.80 4.88 21.91
C PRO A 429 -6.11 4.51 23.24
N GLY A 430 -6.91 4.40 24.31
CA GLY A 430 -6.42 3.98 25.64
C GLY A 430 -6.00 5.13 26.57
N GLY A 431 -6.12 6.38 26.13
CA GLY A 431 -5.79 7.56 26.97
C GLY A 431 -6.90 8.03 27.92
N MET A 432 -8.01 7.28 28.04
CA MET A 432 -9.12 7.59 28.96
C MET A 432 -9.34 6.45 29.93
#